data_07afbafff55169bd2c14406a16865ee8
#
_entry.id   07afbafff55169bd2c14406a16865ee8
#
_cell.length_a   1.000
_cell.length_b   1.000
_cell.length_c   1.000
_cell.angle_alpha   90.00
_cell.angle_beta   90.00
_cell.angle_gamma   90.00
#
_symmetry.space_group_name_H-M   'P 1'
#
loop_
_entity.id
_entity.type
_entity.pdbx_description
1 polymer ?
#
loop_
_entity_poly.entity_id
_entity_poly.type
_entity_poly.pdbx_seq_one_letter_code
_entity_poly.pdbx_strand_id
1 'polypeptide(L)'
;MNFFNSLLKYMNSITKNQHYVPQFILRNFGWKANKGIFRINIFDIKNCSIRPNQNISQVFSQNFFYDQDNSIEKFLNEIETPASRLVEQVIHGNFKILENEDNMSLIMAFISSLLQRTPC
;
A
#
# COMPACT_ATOMS: atom_id res chain seq x y z
N MET A 1 -1.54 -30.88 16.42
CA MET A 1 -1.25 -30.39 15.06
C MET A 1 0.19 -30.77 14.73
N ASN A 2 0.45 -31.42 13.61
CA ASN A 2 1.82 -31.77 13.28
C ASN A 2 2.57 -30.55 12.71
N PHE A 3 3.90 -30.63 12.75
CA PHE A 3 4.79 -29.55 12.26
C PHE A 3 4.51 -29.18 10.81
N PHE A 4 4.22 -30.17 9.96
CA PHE A 4 3.95 -29.96 8.53
C PHE A 4 2.70 -29.10 8.30
N ASN A 5 1.61 -29.35 9.02
CA ASN A 5 0.38 -28.56 8.91
C ASN A 5 0.57 -27.12 9.41
N SER A 6 1.37 -26.93 10.47
CA SER A 6 1.70 -25.59 10.96
C SER A 6 2.56 -24.83 9.97
N LEU A 7 3.52 -25.47 9.33
CA LEU A 7 4.36 -24.88 8.30
C LEU A 7 3.54 -24.52 7.06
N LEU A 8 2.66 -25.40 6.63
CA LEU A 8 1.77 -25.17 5.48
C LEU A 8 0.86 -23.96 5.72
N LYS A 9 0.27 -23.87 6.92
CA LYS A 9 -0.54 -22.72 7.32
C LYS A 9 0.28 -21.43 7.32
N TYR A 10 1.49 -21.44 7.82
CA TYR A 10 2.41 -20.30 7.80
C TYR A 10 2.72 -19.87 6.37
N MET A 11 3.08 -20.81 5.50
CA MET A 11 3.37 -20.53 4.09
C MET A 11 2.17 -19.93 3.36
N ASN A 12 0.96 -20.42 3.65
CA ASN A 12 -0.28 -19.90 3.07
C ASN A 12 -0.65 -18.50 3.61
N SER A 13 -0.09 -18.08 4.75
CA SER A 13 -0.33 -16.75 5.33
C SER A 13 0.61 -15.68 4.77
N ILE A 14 1.62 -16.05 4.00
CA ILE A 14 2.58 -15.11 3.42
C ILE A 14 1.93 -14.35 2.26
N THR A 15 1.95 -13.02 2.35
CA THR A 15 1.48 -12.15 1.28
C THR A 15 2.51 -12.12 0.17
N LYS A 16 2.20 -12.73 -0.97
CA LYS A 16 3.09 -12.75 -2.14
C LYS A 16 3.05 -11.45 -2.91
N ASN A 17 1.85 -10.93 -3.14
CA ASN A 17 1.64 -9.70 -3.92
C ASN A 17 1.83 -8.49 -3.00
N GLN A 18 3.02 -7.91 -3.03
CA GLN A 18 3.41 -6.81 -2.16
C GLN A 18 3.38 -5.48 -2.91
N HIS A 19 2.62 -4.52 -2.41
CA HIS A 19 2.49 -3.20 -3.03
C HIS A 19 3.64 -2.28 -2.64
N TYR A 20 4.30 -1.68 -3.63
CA TYR A 20 5.28 -0.61 -3.40
C TYR A 20 4.63 0.78 -3.37
N VAL A 21 3.42 0.92 -3.92
CA VAL A 21 2.54 2.07 -3.65
C VAL A 21 1.34 1.55 -2.86
N PRO A 22 1.09 2.04 -1.63
CA PRO A 22 -0.01 1.56 -0.81
C PRO A 22 -1.37 1.74 -1.48
N GLN A 23 -2.24 0.74 -1.34
CA GLN A 23 -3.56 0.79 -1.96
C GLN A 23 -4.41 1.97 -1.48
N PHE A 24 -4.28 2.39 -0.22
CA PHE A 24 -5.04 3.52 0.29
C PHE A 24 -4.68 4.84 -0.40
N ILE A 25 -3.45 4.99 -0.87
CA ILE A 25 -3.04 6.12 -1.71
C ILE A 25 -3.69 6.02 -3.09
N LEU A 26 -3.62 4.83 -3.71
CA LEU A 26 -4.16 4.62 -5.07
C LEU A 26 -5.67 4.86 -5.14
N ARG A 27 -6.41 4.52 -4.09
CA ARG A 27 -7.87 4.73 -4.03
C ARG A 27 -8.28 6.19 -4.23
N ASN A 28 -7.43 7.14 -3.85
CA ASN A 28 -7.70 8.56 -4.03
C ASN A 28 -7.68 9.02 -5.49
N PHE A 29 -7.11 8.20 -6.38
CA PHE A 29 -7.02 8.48 -7.82
C PHE A 29 -7.94 7.60 -8.65
N GLY A 30 -8.75 6.78 -8.00
CA GLY A 30 -9.61 5.82 -8.65
C GLY A 30 -11.07 5.91 -8.22
N TRP A 31 -11.80 4.86 -8.46
CA TRP A 31 -13.23 4.77 -8.12
C TRP A 31 -13.59 3.35 -7.67
N LYS A 32 -14.68 3.26 -6.92
CA LYS A 32 -15.24 1.98 -6.50
C LYS A 32 -16.19 1.48 -7.57
N ALA A 33 -15.84 0.37 -8.20
CA ALA A 33 -16.66 -0.28 -9.23
C ALA A 33 -17.59 -1.33 -8.62
N ASN A 34 -18.28 -2.08 -9.48
CA ASN A 34 -19.17 -3.16 -9.06
C ASN A 34 -18.43 -4.19 -8.19
N LYS A 35 -19.16 -4.82 -7.26
CA LYS A 35 -18.61 -5.80 -6.30
C LYS A 35 -17.56 -5.23 -5.34
N GLY A 36 -17.52 -3.90 -5.16
CA GLY A 36 -16.59 -3.26 -4.24
C GLY A 36 -15.13 -3.22 -4.69
N ILE A 37 -14.85 -3.54 -5.95
CA ILE A 37 -13.50 -3.50 -6.50
C ILE A 37 -13.13 -2.05 -6.81
N PHE A 38 -11.99 -1.58 -6.29
CA PHE A 38 -11.45 -0.28 -6.67
C PHE A 38 -10.70 -0.36 -7.99
N ARG A 39 -10.99 0.58 -8.89
CA ARG A 39 -10.39 0.70 -10.22
C ARG A 39 -9.65 2.01 -10.37
N ILE A 40 -8.64 2.00 -11.23
CA ILE A 40 -7.79 3.16 -11.51
C ILE A 40 -7.38 3.16 -12.98
N ASN A 41 -7.23 4.34 -13.56
CA ASN A 41 -6.59 4.49 -14.87
C ASN A 41 -5.10 4.76 -14.68
N ILE A 42 -4.27 4.11 -15.48
CA ILE A 42 -2.82 4.25 -15.42
C ILE A 42 -2.31 4.78 -16.76
N PHE A 43 -1.46 5.81 -16.69
CA PHE A 43 -0.72 6.27 -17.84
C PHE A 43 0.73 5.77 -17.75
N ASP A 44 1.13 5.02 -18.76
CA ASP A 44 2.51 4.50 -18.88
C ASP A 44 3.34 5.52 -19.67
N ILE A 45 4.15 6.27 -18.96
CA ILE A 45 4.98 7.34 -19.55
C ILE A 45 5.98 6.77 -20.56
N LYS A 46 6.58 5.62 -20.25
CA LYS A 46 7.61 5.00 -21.09
C LYS A 46 7.06 4.58 -22.45
N ASN A 47 5.87 4.01 -22.46
CA ASN A 47 5.22 3.51 -23.67
C ASN A 47 4.19 4.49 -24.25
N CYS A 48 4.00 5.65 -23.63
CA CYS A 48 2.99 6.65 -23.98
C CYS A 48 1.61 6.02 -24.20
N SER A 49 1.19 5.14 -23.30
CA SER A 49 -0.05 4.40 -23.42
C SER A 49 -0.90 4.49 -22.15
N ILE A 50 -2.21 4.40 -22.34
CA ILE A 50 -3.17 4.37 -21.24
C ILE A 50 -3.59 2.92 -20.99
N ARG A 51 -3.54 2.49 -19.73
CA ARG A 51 -4.15 1.25 -19.28
C ARG A 51 -5.36 1.60 -18.41
N PRO A 52 -6.58 1.61 -18.99
CA PRO A 52 -7.76 2.01 -18.26
C PRO A 52 -8.29 0.89 -17.39
N ASN A 53 -9.08 1.26 -16.37
CA ASN A 53 -9.91 0.34 -15.59
C ASN A 53 -9.13 -0.81 -14.95
N GLN A 54 -7.96 -0.51 -14.39
CA GLN A 54 -7.12 -1.51 -13.72
C GLN A 54 -7.59 -1.76 -12.29
N ASN A 55 -7.52 -3.01 -11.83
CA ASN A 55 -7.79 -3.36 -10.45
C ASN A 55 -6.63 -2.92 -9.57
N ILE A 56 -6.91 -2.07 -8.57
CA ILE A 56 -5.89 -1.53 -7.65
C ILE A 56 -5.09 -2.63 -6.96
N SER A 57 -5.73 -3.76 -6.64
CA SER A 57 -5.04 -4.86 -5.95
C SER A 57 -3.94 -5.52 -6.78
N GLN A 58 -3.91 -5.29 -8.09
CA GLN A 58 -3.00 -5.95 -9.03
C GLN A 58 -1.95 -5.02 -9.67
N VAL A 59 -2.01 -3.73 -9.35
CA VAL A 59 -1.10 -2.73 -9.92
C VAL A 59 -0.21 -2.10 -8.86
N PHE A 60 0.94 -1.58 -9.26
CA PHE A 60 1.95 -1.01 -8.36
C PHE A 60 2.35 -1.99 -7.24
N SER A 61 2.46 -3.26 -7.63
CA SER A 61 2.83 -4.36 -6.76
C SER A 61 3.70 -5.37 -7.50
N GLN A 62 4.45 -6.13 -6.74
CA GLN A 62 5.31 -7.17 -7.26
C GLN A 62 5.35 -8.32 -6.27
N ASN A 63 5.41 -9.55 -6.77
CA ASN A 63 5.56 -10.72 -5.90
C ASN A 63 6.89 -10.64 -5.16
N PHE A 64 6.82 -10.77 -3.84
CA PHE A 64 7.98 -10.75 -2.95
C PHE A 64 8.87 -9.50 -3.12
N PHE A 65 8.24 -8.33 -3.34
CA PHE A 65 8.95 -7.07 -3.57
C PHE A 65 9.88 -6.71 -2.40
N TYR A 66 9.40 -6.88 -1.16
CA TYR A 66 10.19 -6.57 0.04
C TYR A 66 10.97 -7.78 0.54
N ASP A 67 10.27 -8.89 0.76
CA ASP A 67 10.82 -10.11 1.31
C ASP A 67 9.89 -11.32 1.07
N GLN A 68 10.38 -12.51 1.41
CA GLN A 68 9.61 -13.74 1.26
C GLN A 68 8.91 -14.17 2.55
N ASP A 69 9.21 -13.54 3.70
CA ASP A 69 8.69 -13.93 5.01
C ASP A 69 7.71 -12.92 5.62
N ASN A 70 7.41 -11.83 4.93
CA ASN A 70 6.53 -10.73 5.36
C ASN A 70 7.06 -9.88 6.53
N SER A 71 8.32 -10.00 6.94
CA SER A 71 8.83 -9.21 8.06
C SER A 71 8.81 -7.71 7.76
N ILE A 72 9.26 -7.32 6.58
CA ILE A 72 9.24 -5.93 6.10
C ILE A 72 7.81 -5.47 5.81
N GLU A 73 7.00 -6.33 5.19
CA GLU A 73 5.58 -6.06 4.92
C GLU A 73 4.82 -5.73 6.21
N LYS A 74 5.01 -6.52 7.26
CA LYS A 74 4.39 -6.27 8.57
C LYS A 74 4.86 -4.97 9.20
N PHE A 75 6.15 -4.69 9.15
CA PHE A 75 6.72 -3.44 9.66
C PHE A 75 6.13 -2.22 8.94
N LEU A 76 6.02 -2.28 7.62
CA LEU A 76 5.43 -1.20 6.83
C LEU A 76 3.95 -1.01 7.16
N ASN A 77 3.19 -2.09 7.37
CA ASN A 77 1.79 -2.01 7.75
C ASN A 77 1.57 -1.34 9.11
N GLU A 78 2.50 -1.49 10.04
CA GLU A 78 2.45 -0.79 11.33
C GLU A 78 2.56 0.73 11.18
N ILE A 79 3.26 1.22 10.17
CA ILE A 79 3.36 2.64 9.82
C ILE A 79 2.14 3.07 9.00
N GLU A 80 1.76 2.29 8.00
CA GLU A 80 0.72 2.64 7.04
C GLU A 80 -0.68 2.73 7.64
N THR A 81 -1.02 1.84 8.56
CA THR A 81 -2.35 1.82 9.16
C THR A 81 -2.68 3.13 9.90
N PRO A 82 -1.85 3.63 10.83
CA PRO A 82 -2.12 4.92 11.42
C PRO A 82 -1.90 6.09 10.45
N ALA A 83 -0.93 6.00 9.54
CA ALA A 83 -0.69 7.05 8.54
C ALA A 83 -1.88 7.22 7.60
N SER A 84 -2.56 6.15 7.21
CA SER A 84 -3.73 6.22 6.34
C SER A 84 -4.85 7.08 6.93
N ARG A 85 -5.05 7.02 8.24
CA ARG A 85 -6.04 7.84 8.93
C ARG A 85 -5.67 9.33 8.90
N LEU A 86 -4.39 9.65 9.08
CA LEU A 86 -3.91 11.03 9.02
C LEU A 86 -3.99 11.59 7.60
N VAL A 87 -3.62 10.80 6.62
CA VAL A 87 -3.71 11.19 5.19
C VAL A 87 -5.17 11.46 4.81
N GLU A 88 -6.10 10.63 5.25
CA GLU A 88 -7.53 10.86 5.02
C GLU A 88 -8.00 12.18 5.62
N GLN A 89 -7.59 12.52 6.83
CA GLN A 89 -7.90 13.79 7.46
C GLN A 89 -7.36 14.98 6.65
N VAL A 90 -6.14 14.89 6.16
CA VAL A 90 -5.52 15.94 5.34
C VAL A 90 -6.27 16.10 4.02
N ILE A 91 -6.66 15.01 3.36
CA ILE A 91 -7.44 15.04 2.11
C ILE A 91 -8.78 15.74 2.31
N HIS A 92 -9.41 15.59 3.47
CA HIS A 92 -10.66 16.26 3.82
C HIS A 92 -10.46 17.69 4.37
N GLY A 93 -9.24 18.22 4.31
CA GLY A 93 -8.93 19.60 4.69
C GLY A 93 -8.63 19.84 6.16
N ASN A 94 -8.53 18.80 6.96
CA ASN A 94 -8.18 18.93 8.37
C ASN A 94 -6.66 18.97 8.54
N PHE A 95 -6.05 20.11 8.24
CA PHE A 95 -4.59 20.29 8.36
C PHE A 95 -4.12 20.50 9.79
N LYS A 96 -5.03 20.82 10.71
CA LYS A 96 -4.70 21.10 12.11
C LYS A 96 -4.07 19.90 12.82
N ILE A 97 -4.37 18.68 12.36
CA ILE A 97 -3.76 17.47 12.91
C ILE A 97 -2.23 17.44 12.75
N LEU A 98 -1.70 18.18 11.79
CA LEU A 98 -0.24 18.27 11.52
C LEU A 98 0.50 19.13 12.55
N GLU A 99 -0.21 19.91 13.35
CA GLU A 99 0.39 20.68 14.46
C GLU A 99 0.83 19.78 15.61
N ASN A 100 0.32 18.56 15.69
CA ASN A 100 0.76 17.57 16.66
C ASN A 100 2.08 16.92 16.17
N GLU A 101 3.09 16.95 17.03
CA GLU A 101 4.43 16.46 16.68
C GLU A 101 4.45 14.96 16.35
N ASP A 102 3.68 14.16 17.07
CA ASP A 102 3.60 12.71 16.83
C ASP A 102 2.96 12.41 15.47
N ASN A 103 1.90 13.14 15.13
CA ASN A 103 1.25 13.01 13.82
C ASN A 103 2.20 13.43 12.70
N MET A 104 2.90 14.54 12.86
CA MET A 104 3.88 15.00 11.87
C MET A 104 5.01 13.98 11.72
N SER A 105 5.55 13.44 12.80
CA SER A 105 6.59 12.43 12.77
C SER A 105 6.14 11.17 12.04
N LEU A 106 4.91 10.73 12.26
CA LEU A 106 4.35 9.56 11.60
C LEU A 106 4.19 9.78 10.08
N ILE A 107 3.68 10.93 9.68
CA ILE A 107 3.55 11.29 8.26
C ILE A 107 4.93 11.38 7.59
N MET A 108 5.91 11.97 8.26
CA MET A 108 7.29 12.05 7.73
C MET A 108 7.91 10.66 7.57
N ALA A 109 7.71 9.77 8.55
CA ALA A 109 8.17 8.37 8.45
C ALA A 109 7.49 7.65 7.27
N PHE A 110 6.19 7.87 7.08
CA PHE A 110 5.43 7.30 5.97
C PHE A 110 5.96 7.79 4.61
N ILE A 111 6.12 9.11 4.44
CA ILE A 111 6.66 9.70 3.20
C ILE A 111 8.07 9.17 2.93
N SER A 112 8.93 9.10 3.94
CA SER A 112 10.28 8.55 3.80
C SER A 112 10.26 7.10 3.33
N SER A 113 9.32 6.29 3.85
CA SER A 113 9.15 4.90 3.41
C SER A 113 8.74 4.81 1.94
N LEU A 114 7.86 5.70 1.47
CA LEU A 114 7.43 5.74 0.06
C LEU A 114 8.60 6.07 -0.88
N LEU A 115 9.46 7.00 -0.50
CA LEU A 115 10.61 7.40 -1.33
C LEU A 115 11.60 6.25 -1.56
N GLN A 116 11.61 5.25 -0.68
CA GLN A 116 12.49 4.09 -0.78
C GLN A 116 11.85 2.89 -1.50
N ARG A 117 10.55 2.95 -1.81
CA ARG A 117 9.78 1.86 -2.41
C ARG A 117 9.67 2.00 -3.93
N THR A 118 10.77 2.21 -4.60
CA THR A 118 10.76 2.28 -6.06
C THR A 118 11.38 1.02 -6.65
N PRO A 119 10.69 0.33 -7.58
CA PRO A 119 11.32 -0.76 -8.31
C PRO A 119 12.44 -0.22 -9.20
N CYS A 120 13.53 -0.96 -9.24
CA CYS A 120 14.68 -0.62 -10.10
C CYS A 120 14.41 -0.97 -11.57
#